data_b8731dc9bb4d8bcfd1ae939d9ef8c089
#
_entry.id   b8731dc9bb4d8bcfd1ae939d9ef8c089
#
_cell.length_a   1.000
_cell.length_b   1.000
_cell.length_c   1.000
_cell.angle_alpha   90.00
_cell.angle_beta   90.00
_cell.angle_gamma   90.00
#
_symmetry.space_group_name_H-M   'P 1'
#
loop_
_entity.id
_entity.type
_entity.pdbx_description
1 polymer ?
#
loop_
_entity_poly.entity_id
_entity_poly.type
_entity_poly.pdbx_seq_one_letter_code
_entity_poly.pdbx_strand_id
1 'polypeptide(L)'
;MSILCVILCSCSAKGHLGSSFIEHFKSLSEFPCGKNLKHMPLPTKDTISYNILAEKFLLPINSLEFAANYTPSTYCYLGKYEIDKGYYILACKVFYNFHDSRIILYTYNANQDIVTSSLLVGCHDNSLTIESEYKNGIIDIETTYKKVPNGLDPPDGREYIQKKYKKQYHINKNFCFAEYK
;
A
#
# COMPACT_ATOMS: atom_id res chain seq x y z
N MET A 1 46.70 1.66 43.22
CA MET A 1 46.15 2.36 42.02
C MET A 1 44.96 1.57 41.53
N SER A 2 43.75 2.02 41.88
CA SER A 2 42.50 1.37 41.44
C SER A 2 41.94 2.13 40.25
N ILE A 3 41.84 1.45 39.13
CA ILE A 3 41.23 2.00 37.89
C ILE A 3 39.74 1.80 38.01
N LEU A 4 39.02 2.89 38.18
CA LEU A 4 37.56 2.95 38.18
C LEU A 4 37.08 2.91 36.73
N CYS A 5 36.56 1.77 36.30
CA CYS A 5 35.94 1.61 34.95
C CYS A 5 34.50 2.15 35.01
N VAL A 6 34.30 3.38 34.53
CA VAL A 6 32.97 3.97 34.40
C VAL A 6 32.36 3.42 33.11
N ILE A 7 31.44 2.45 33.24
CA ILE A 7 30.60 2.00 32.14
C ILE A 7 29.49 3.05 31.92
N LEU A 8 29.68 3.90 30.91
CA LEU A 8 28.64 4.78 30.42
C LEU A 8 27.61 3.92 29.63
N CYS A 9 26.56 3.48 30.32
CA CYS A 9 25.38 3.00 29.65
C CYS A 9 24.71 4.19 28.91
N SER A 10 25.02 4.35 27.64
CA SER A 10 24.23 5.20 26.76
C SER A 10 22.86 4.53 26.52
N CYS A 11 21.89 4.82 27.38
CA CYS A 11 20.51 4.62 27.05
C CYS A 11 20.18 5.52 25.86
N SER A 12 20.29 4.98 24.65
CA SER A 12 19.61 5.54 23.47
C SER A 12 18.12 5.51 23.78
N ALA A 13 17.58 6.63 24.22
CA ALA A 13 16.14 6.86 24.14
C ALA A 13 15.79 6.79 22.66
N LYS A 14 15.37 5.59 22.19
CA LYS A 14 14.60 5.46 20.95
C LYS A 14 13.30 6.20 21.22
N GLY A 15 13.30 7.50 20.92
CA GLY A 15 12.09 8.29 20.91
C GLY A 15 11.08 7.57 20.03
N HIS A 16 9.86 7.44 20.52
CA HIS A 16 8.70 6.96 19.80
C HIS A 16 8.42 7.86 18.58
N LEU A 17 9.23 7.74 17.52
CA LEU A 17 8.93 8.31 16.21
C LEU A 17 7.78 7.54 15.50
N GLY A 18 7.45 6.34 16.01
CA GLY A 18 6.42 5.48 15.43
C GLY A 18 4.99 5.99 15.59
N SER A 19 4.69 6.79 16.63
CA SER A 19 3.33 7.29 16.84
C SER A 19 2.92 8.34 15.79
N SER A 20 3.83 9.20 15.34
CA SER A 20 3.48 10.29 14.42
C SER A 20 3.16 9.81 12.99
N PHE A 21 3.81 8.75 12.50
CA PHE A 21 3.60 8.27 11.13
C PHE A 21 2.19 7.72 10.91
N ILE A 22 1.71 6.84 11.79
CA ILE A 22 0.39 6.22 11.66
C ILE A 22 -0.76 7.21 11.88
N GLU A 23 -0.51 8.34 12.55
CA GLU A 23 -1.52 9.38 12.80
C GLU A 23 -1.95 10.12 11.54
N HIS A 24 -1.13 10.13 10.50
CA HIS A 24 -1.50 10.67 9.20
C HIS A 24 -2.61 9.86 8.51
N PHE A 25 -2.80 8.59 8.88
CA PHE A 25 -3.85 7.75 8.33
C PHE A 25 -5.15 7.90 9.13
N LYS A 26 -6.22 8.32 8.49
CA LYS A 26 -7.56 8.33 9.08
C LYS A 26 -8.04 6.91 9.35
N SER A 27 -8.73 6.70 10.47
CA SER A 27 -9.35 5.39 10.75
C SER A 27 -10.48 5.09 9.75
N LEU A 28 -10.48 3.86 9.24
CA LEU A 28 -11.52 3.33 8.37
C LEU A 28 -12.46 2.45 9.19
N SER A 29 -13.77 2.55 8.93
CA SER A 29 -14.79 1.72 9.57
C SER A 29 -14.91 0.33 8.98
N GLU A 30 -14.42 0.15 7.75
CA GLU A 30 -14.48 -1.10 6.99
C GLU A 30 -13.09 -1.47 6.48
N PHE A 31 -12.90 -2.79 6.23
CA PHE A 31 -11.66 -3.27 5.62
C PHE A 31 -11.45 -2.60 4.25
N PRO A 32 -10.28 -1.97 4.02
CA PRO A 32 -10.01 -1.28 2.77
C PRO A 32 -9.85 -2.25 1.60
N CYS A 33 -10.51 -1.94 0.49
CA CYS A 33 -10.35 -2.66 -0.78
C CYS A 33 -10.57 -1.70 -1.94
N GLY A 34 -10.25 -2.12 -3.18
CA GLY A 34 -10.37 -1.26 -4.35
C GLY A 34 -11.79 -0.69 -4.53
N LYS A 35 -12.81 -1.50 -4.24
CA LYS A 35 -14.22 -1.12 -4.41
C LYS A 35 -14.64 0.06 -3.52
N ASN A 36 -14.27 0.05 -2.24
CA ASN A 36 -14.65 1.11 -1.30
C ASN A 36 -13.69 2.30 -1.31
N LEU A 37 -12.41 2.11 -1.70
CA LEU A 37 -11.41 3.16 -1.76
C LEU A 37 -11.42 3.96 -3.07
N LYS A 38 -11.97 3.41 -4.16
CA LYS A 38 -11.99 4.02 -5.50
C LYS A 38 -12.56 5.45 -5.50
N HIS A 39 -13.59 5.67 -4.72
CA HIS A 39 -14.34 6.92 -4.65
C HIS A 39 -13.99 7.80 -3.45
N MET A 40 -13.02 7.39 -2.63
CA MET A 40 -12.61 8.22 -1.50
C MET A 40 -12.01 9.55 -2.00
N PRO A 41 -12.47 10.68 -1.44
CA PRO A 41 -11.87 11.97 -1.76
C PRO A 41 -10.41 11.95 -1.34
N LEU A 42 -9.55 12.42 -2.24
CA LEU A 42 -8.13 12.54 -1.94
C LEU A 42 -7.93 13.62 -0.87
N PRO A 43 -7.12 13.34 0.14
CA PRO A 43 -6.68 14.39 1.03
C PRO A 43 -5.84 15.40 0.24
N THR A 44 -6.33 16.61 0.09
CA THR A 44 -5.71 17.66 -0.75
C THR A 44 -4.35 18.14 -0.23
N LYS A 45 -3.93 17.72 0.98
CA LYS A 45 -2.71 18.20 1.64
C LYS A 45 -1.82 17.11 2.23
N ASP A 46 -2.27 15.85 2.31
CA ASP A 46 -1.54 14.80 3.00
C ASP A 46 -0.86 13.85 2.00
N THR A 47 0.24 14.33 1.42
CA THR A 47 1.11 13.50 0.59
C THR A 47 2.23 12.89 1.42
N ILE A 48 2.58 11.64 1.11
CA ILE A 48 3.71 10.95 1.72
C ILE A 48 4.99 11.49 1.07
N SER A 49 5.91 12.01 1.88
CA SER A 49 7.21 12.43 1.37
C SER A 49 8.02 11.22 0.88
N TYR A 50 8.92 11.46 -0.10
CA TYR A 50 9.76 10.39 -0.65
C TYR A 50 10.62 9.70 0.43
N ASN A 51 11.14 10.44 1.41
CA ASN A 51 11.96 9.87 2.48
C ASN A 51 11.15 8.90 3.35
N ILE A 52 9.94 9.29 3.76
CA ILE A 52 9.04 8.41 4.52
C ILE A 52 8.65 7.20 3.69
N LEU A 53 8.35 7.40 2.42
CA LEU A 53 8.02 6.32 1.52
C LEU A 53 9.16 5.31 1.41
N ALA A 54 10.38 5.76 1.13
CA ALA A 54 11.54 4.90 1.00
C ALA A 54 11.81 4.14 2.31
N GLU A 55 11.86 4.83 3.43
CA GLU A 55 12.21 4.25 4.72
C GLU A 55 11.14 3.28 5.25
N LYS A 56 9.86 3.68 5.21
CA LYS A 56 8.78 2.93 5.85
C LYS A 56 8.14 1.88 4.97
N PHE A 57 8.05 2.13 3.66
CA PHE A 57 7.28 1.25 2.76
C PHE A 57 8.16 0.41 1.85
N LEU A 58 9.27 0.96 1.34
CA LEU A 58 10.03 0.29 0.30
C LEU A 58 11.14 -0.60 0.84
N LEU A 59 11.99 -0.07 1.70
CA LEU A 59 13.13 -0.81 2.24
C LEU A 59 12.71 -2.05 3.03
N PRO A 60 11.70 -1.99 3.93
CA PRO A 60 11.34 -3.16 4.74
C PRO A 60 10.83 -4.35 3.93
N ILE A 61 10.13 -4.12 2.83
CA ILE A 61 9.52 -5.19 2.01
C ILE A 61 10.30 -5.49 0.74
N ASN A 62 11.44 -4.83 0.53
CA ASN A 62 12.25 -4.96 -0.67
C ASN A 62 11.40 -4.90 -1.96
N SER A 63 10.48 -3.94 -1.99
CA SER A 63 9.50 -3.82 -3.07
C SER A 63 10.17 -3.42 -4.37
N LEU A 64 10.13 -4.31 -5.34
CA LEU A 64 10.60 -4.07 -6.70
C LEU A 64 9.67 -3.14 -7.51
N GLU A 65 8.52 -2.74 -6.96
CA GLU A 65 7.60 -1.79 -7.62
C GLU A 65 8.26 -0.46 -7.96
N PHE A 66 9.39 -0.18 -7.33
CA PHE A 66 10.21 1.01 -7.56
C PHE A 66 11.45 0.75 -8.39
N ALA A 67 11.62 -0.46 -8.91
CA ALA A 67 12.75 -0.72 -9.79
C ALA A 67 12.68 0.15 -11.05
N ALA A 68 13.53 1.13 -11.05
CA ALA A 68 14.18 1.84 -12.14
C ALA A 68 13.36 2.72 -13.09
N ASN A 69 12.08 2.48 -13.39
CA ASN A 69 11.43 3.17 -14.52
C ASN A 69 10.11 3.89 -14.22
N TYR A 70 9.56 3.76 -13.02
CA TYR A 70 8.31 4.41 -12.65
C TYR A 70 8.44 5.04 -11.27
N THR A 71 8.99 6.24 -11.23
CA THR A 71 8.91 7.07 -10.01
C THR A 71 7.49 7.62 -9.95
N PRO A 72 6.68 7.23 -8.96
CA PRO A 72 5.36 7.82 -8.81
C PRO A 72 5.47 9.31 -8.53
N SER A 73 4.59 10.07 -9.13
CA SER A 73 4.56 11.52 -8.96
C SER A 73 4.02 11.93 -7.60
N THR A 74 3.14 11.12 -7.01
CA THR A 74 2.48 11.48 -5.75
C THR A 74 1.98 10.24 -5.01
N TYR A 75 2.22 10.18 -3.70
CA TYR A 75 1.66 9.21 -2.76
C TYR A 75 0.73 9.91 -1.78
N CYS A 76 -0.47 9.37 -1.59
CA CYS A 76 -1.46 9.92 -0.68
C CYS A 76 -1.85 8.91 0.39
N TYR A 77 -1.97 9.38 1.64
CA TYR A 77 -2.57 8.62 2.72
C TYR A 77 -4.08 8.50 2.48
N LEU A 78 -4.64 7.29 2.40
CA LEU A 78 -6.10 7.11 2.33
C LEU A 78 -6.70 6.81 3.69
N GLY A 79 -6.13 5.85 4.40
CA GLY A 79 -6.63 5.48 5.71
C GLY A 79 -5.98 4.23 6.29
N LYS A 80 -6.33 3.92 7.54
CA LYS A 80 -5.88 2.74 8.27
C LYS A 80 -7.07 1.95 8.82
N TYR A 81 -6.92 0.64 8.84
CA TYR A 81 -7.85 -0.31 9.45
C TYR A 81 -7.09 -1.18 10.44
N GLU A 82 -7.54 -1.23 11.69
CA GLU A 82 -6.92 -2.07 12.71
C GLU A 82 -7.41 -3.51 12.55
N ILE A 83 -6.48 -4.45 12.37
CA ILE A 83 -6.77 -5.89 12.24
C ILE A 83 -6.70 -6.56 13.61
N ASP A 84 -5.73 -6.14 14.42
CA ASP A 84 -5.48 -6.61 15.77
C ASP A 84 -4.67 -5.52 16.51
N LYS A 85 -4.56 -5.65 17.84
CA LYS A 85 -3.87 -4.67 18.66
C LYS A 85 -2.43 -4.40 18.18
N GLY A 86 -2.22 -3.20 17.64
CA GLY A 86 -0.94 -2.78 17.09
C GLY A 86 -0.62 -3.27 15.68
N TYR A 87 -1.57 -3.92 15.00
CA TYR A 87 -1.44 -4.34 13.60
C TYR A 87 -2.49 -3.67 12.73
N TYR A 88 -2.06 -3.06 11.65
CA TYR A 88 -2.91 -2.23 10.78
C TYR A 88 -2.76 -2.60 9.32
N ILE A 89 -3.83 -2.38 8.56
CA ILE A 89 -3.77 -2.22 7.12
C ILE A 89 -3.72 -0.74 6.84
N LEU A 90 -2.67 -0.29 6.17
CA LEU A 90 -2.54 1.09 5.68
C LEU A 90 -2.90 1.10 4.21
N ALA A 91 -3.80 1.99 3.81
CA ALA A 91 -4.20 2.17 2.43
C ALA A 91 -3.56 3.44 1.86
N CYS A 92 -2.91 3.31 0.71
CA CYS A 92 -2.29 4.42 -0.01
C CYS A 92 -2.82 4.48 -1.43
N LYS A 93 -3.00 5.69 -1.96
CA LYS A 93 -3.24 5.92 -3.38
C LYS A 93 -2.01 6.55 -4.00
N VAL A 94 -1.59 5.97 -5.10
CA VAL A 94 -0.35 6.32 -5.80
C VAL A 94 -0.71 6.81 -7.19
N PHE A 95 -0.17 7.96 -7.58
CA PHE A 95 -0.32 8.52 -8.92
C PHE A 95 1.01 8.45 -9.65
N TYR A 96 1.01 7.91 -10.86
CA TYR A 96 2.17 7.88 -11.75
C TYR A 96 2.12 9.02 -12.77
N ASN A 97 0.90 9.39 -13.18
CA ASN A 97 0.59 10.52 -14.04
C ASN A 97 -0.87 10.95 -13.79
N PHE A 98 -1.40 11.86 -14.60
CA PHE A 98 -2.77 12.37 -14.43
C PHE A 98 -3.87 11.30 -14.62
N HIS A 99 -3.57 10.22 -15.32
CA HIS A 99 -4.55 9.18 -15.67
C HIS A 99 -4.35 7.87 -14.92
N ASP A 100 -3.12 7.59 -14.47
CA ASP A 100 -2.77 6.31 -13.88
C ASP A 100 -2.71 6.41 -12.36
N SER A 101 -3.60 5.72 -11.69
CA SER A 101 -3.59 5.62 -10.23
C SER A 101 -3.68 4.18 -9.76
N ARG A 102 -3.00 3.90 -8.66
CA ARG A 102 -3.02 2.59 -7.99
C ARG A 102 -3.42 2.74 -6.53
N ILE A 103 -4.10 1.72 -6.01
CA ILE A 103 -4.42 1.60 -4.59
C ILE A 103 -3.63 0.42 -4.06
N ILE A 104 -2.75 0.69 -3.09
CA ILE A 104 -1.88 -0.30 -2.47
C ILE A 104 -2.23 -0.38 -1.00
N LEU A 105 -2.42 -1.60 -0.52
CA LEU A 105 -2.52 -1.90 0.91
C LEU A 105 -1.18 -2.34 1.43
N TYR A 106 -0.87 -1.95 2.66
CA TYR A 106 0.32 -2.36 3.39
C TYR A 106 -0.09 -2.92 4.75
N THR A 107 0.48 -4.04 5.14
CA THR A 107 0.39 -4.49 6.53
C THR A 107 1.48 -3.81 7.36
N TYR A 108 1.11 -3.27 8.51
CA TYR A 108 1.99 -2.49 9.37
C TYR A 108 1.94 -2.98 10.81
N ASN A 109 3.10 -3.23 11.39
CA ASN A 109 3.28 -3.55 12.79
C ASN A 109 3.73 -2.31 13.55
N ALA A 110 2.84 -1.69 14.31
CA ALA A 110 3.12 -0.47 15.06
C ALA A 110 4.08 -0.70 16.24
N ASN A 111 4.15 -1.93 16.77
CA ASN A 111 5.07 -2.24 17.87
C ASN A 111 6.54 -2.24 17.42
N GLN A 112 6.79 -2.55 16.15
CA GLN A 112 8.11 -2.59 15.53
C GLN A 112 8.34 -1.41 14.58
N ASP A 113 7.32 -0.62 14.30
CA ASP A 113 7.33 0.51 13.35
C ASP A 113 7.76 0.11 11.93
N ILE A 114 7.27 -1.05 11.45
CA ILE A 114 7.63 -1.60 10.14
C ILE A 114 6.41 -2.02 9.31
N VAL A 115 6.54 -1.84 8.00
CA VAL A 115 5.66 -2.47 7.00
C VAL A 115 6.16 -3.89 6.73
N THR A 116 5.27 -4.88 6.71
CA THR A 116 5.63 -6.30 6.58
C THR A 116 5.25 -6.91 5.24
N SER A 117 4.24 -6.37 4.57
CA SER A 117 3.87 -6.81 3.22
C SER A 117 3.06 -5.74 2.48
N SER A 118 2.93 -5.88 1.17
CA SER A 118 2.07 -5.02 0.33
C SER A 118 1.19 -5.84 -0.59
N LEU A 119 0.06 -5.25 -1.01
CA LEU A 119 -0.89 -5.84 -1.95
C LEU A 119 -1.53 -4.76 -2.82
N LEU A 120 -1.39 -4.88 -4.14
CA LEU A 120 -2.06 -4.02 -5.10
C LEU A 120 -3.53 -4.45 -5.22
N VAL A 121 -4.46 -3.58 -4.83
CA VAL A 121 -5.90 -3.87 -4.76
C VAL A 121 -6.76 -3.03 -5.69
N GLY A 122 -6.19 -2.00 -6.30
CA GLY A 122 -6.89 -1.17 -7.27
C GLY A 122 -5.91 -0.55 -8.26
N CYS A 123 -6.30 -0.57 -9.53
CA CYS A 123 -5.58 0.10 -10.60
C CYS A 123 -6.58 0.48 -11.68
N HIS A 124 -6.40 1.66 -12.24
CA HIS A 124 -7.15 2.07 -13.42
C HIS A 124 -6.20 2.84 -14.33
N ASP A 125 -5.80 2.21 -15.39
CA ASP A 125 -5.06 2.82 -16.49
C ASP A 125 -5.60 2.32 -17.84
N ASN A 126 -5.06 2.80 -18.94
CA ASN A 126 -5.54 2.47 -20.29
C ASN A 126 -5.35 0.98 -20.65
N SER A 127 -4.41 0.29 -20.02
CA SER A 127 -4.03 -1.09 -20.35
C SER A 127 -4.37 -2.09 -19.25
N LEU A 128 -4.60 -1.63 -18.02
CA LEU A 128 -4.77 -2.46 -16.84
C LEU A 128 -5.86 -1.93 -15.93
N THR A 129 -6.81 -2.80 -15.59
CA THR A 129 -7.77 -2.54 -14.52
C THR A 129 -7.62 -3.61 -13.45
N ILE A 130 -7.50 -3.20 -12.20
CA ILE A 130 -7.52 -4.07 -11.02
C ILE A 130 -8.64 -3.60 -10.12
N GLU A 131 -9.55 -4.51 -9.81
CA GLU A 131 -10.63 -4.30 -8.85
C GLU A 131 -10.53 -5.33 -7.74
N SER A 132 -10.86 -4.93 -6.52
CA SER A 132 -10.88 -5.85 -5.40
C SER A 132 -12.09 -5.64 -4.51
N GLU A 133 -12.52 -6.73 -3.87
CA GLU A 133 -13.58 -6.78 -2.88
C GLU A 133 -13.13 -7.61 -1.68
N TYR A 134 -13.53 -7.20 -0.48
CA TYR A 134 -13.26 -7.96 0.75
C TYR A 134 -14.54 -8.59 1.25
N LYS A 135 -14.49 -9.91 1.51
CA LYS A 135 -15.61 -10.66 2.06
C LYS A 135 -15.12 -11.86 2.87
N ASN A 136 -15.63 -12.01 4.09
CA ASN A 136 -15.36 -13.17 4.94
C ASN A 136 -13.87 -13.48 5.15
N GLY A 137 -13.04 -12.45 5.34
CA GLY A 137 -11.59 -12.62 5.55
C GLY A 137 -10.78 -12.79 4.27
N ILE A 138 -11.41 -12.78 3.09
CA ILE A 138 -10.79 -12.97 1.78
C ILE A 138 -10.84 -11.68 0.99
N ILE A 139 -9.73 -11.35 0.35
CA ILE A 139 -9.61 -10.26 -0.63
C ILE A 139 -9.64 -10.89 -2.01
N ASP A 140 -10.75 -10.73 -2.72
CA ASP A 140 -10.88 -11.12 -4.13
C ASP A 140 -10.30 -10.02 -5.01
N ILE A 141 -9.36 -10.35 -5.88
CA ILE A 141 -8.76 -9.42 -6.83
C ILE A 141 -9.04 -9.91 -8.25
N GLU A 142 -9.69 -9.07 -9.02
CA GLU A 142 -9.90 -9.27 -10.45
C GLU A 142 -8.99 -8.35 -11.25
N THR A 143 -8.18 -8.94 -12.12
CA THR A 143 -7.26 -8.21 -13.01
C THR A 143 -7.72 -8.37 -14.45
N THR A 144 -7.89 -7.24 -15.15
CA THR A 144 -8.28 -7.17 -16.55
C THR A 144 -7.20 -6.44 -17.34
N TYR A 145 -6.58 -7.12 -18.29
CA TYR A 145 -5.70 -6.52 -19.28
C TYR A 145 -6.52 -6.13 -20.51
N LYS A 146 -6.32 -4.90 -20.94
CA LYS A 146 -6.95 -4.33 -22.12
C LYS A 146 -5.92 -4.24 -23.24
N LYS A 147 -6.28 -4.59 -24.45
CA LYS A 147 -5.46 -4.32 -25.63
C LYS A 147 -5.79 -2.91 -26.10
N VAL A 148 -4.81 -2.02 -26.09
CA VAL A 148 -4.91 -0.71 -26.72
C VAL A 148 -4.35 -0.84 -28.14
N PRO A 149 -5.19 -0.81 -29.19
CA PRO A 149 -4.69 -0.87 -30.57
C PRO A 149 -3.86 0.38 -30.85
N ASN A 150 -2.55 0.20 -31.13
CA ASN A 150 -1.63 1.26 -31.56
C ASN A 150 -1.60 2.53 -30.70
N GLY A 151 -1.93 2.43 -29.41
CA GLY A 151 -1.90 3.56 -28.47
C GLY A 151 -3.06 4.56 -28.63
N LEU A 152 -4.06 4.24 -29.46
CA LEU A 152 -5.26 5.05 -29.64
C LEU A 152 -6.45 4.35 -29.02
N ASP A 153 -7.37 5.13 -28.44
CA ASP A 153 -8.65 4.62 -27.99
C ASP A 153 -9.38 3.96 -29.19
N PRO A 154 -10.05 2.81 -28.98
CA PRO A 154 -10.79 2.18 -30.06
C PRO A 154 -11.83 3.15 -30.59
N PRO A 155 -11.95 3.31 -31.93
CA PRO A 155 -12.83 4.30 -32.55
C PRO A 155 -14.32 4.09 -32.26
N ASP A 156 -14.68 2.91 -31.77
CA ASP A 156 -16.04 2.55 -31.37
C ASP A 156 -16.29 2.61 -29.84
N GLY A 157 -15.31 3.07 -29.07
CA GLY A 157 -15.38 3.15 -27.61
C GLY A 157 -15.40 1.80 -26.89
N ARG A 158 -15.20 0.68 -27.62
CA ARG A 158 -15.20 -0.65 -27.03
C ARG A 158 -13.83 -0.98 -26.42
N GLU A 159 -13.86 -1.47 -25.18
CA GLU A 159 -12.66 -2.00 -24.54
C GLU A 159 -12.36 -3.41 -25.08
N TYR A 160 -11.15 -3.61 -25.61
CA TYR A 160 -10.72 -4.95 -26.02
C TYR A 160 -10.04 -5.64 -24.83
N ILE A 161 -10.77 -6.56 -24.18
CA ILE A 161 -10.22 -7.38 -23.09
C ILE A 161 -9.30 -8.44 -23.71
N GLN A 162 -8.02 -8.37 -23.37
CA GLN A 162 -7.04 -9.36 -23.82
C GLN A 162 -6.95 -10.55 -22.86
N LYS A 163 -7.00 -10.29 -21.56
CA LYS A 163 -6.86 -11.31 -20.52
C LYS A 163 -7.56 -10.87 -19.25
N LYS A 164 -8.24 -11.81 -18.60
CA LYS A 164 -8.87 -11.60 -17.31
C LYS A 164 -8.55 -12.78 -16.40
N TYR A 165 -8.18 -12.51 -15.16
CA TYR A 165 -7.95 -13.54 -14.16
C TYR A 165 -8.30 -13.04 -12.76
N LYS A 166 -8.53 -13.99 -11.85
CA LYS A 166 -8.86 -13.72 -10.46
C LYS A 166 -7.83 -14.37 -9.56
N LYS A 167 -7.54 -13.70 -8.46
CA LYS A 167 -6.72 -14.19 -7.36
C LYS A 167 -7.38 -13.86 -6.05
N GLN A 168 -7.16 -14.72 -5.06
CA GLN A 168 -7.67 -14.53 -3.70
C GLN A 168 -6.50 -14.40 -2.73
N TYR A 169 -6.64 -13.48 -1.80
CA TYR A 169 -5.65 -13.24 -0.76
C TYR A 169 -6.32 -13.22 0.62
N HIS A 170 -5.56 -13.54 1.63
CA HIS A 170 -5.94 -13.41 3.02
C HIS A 170 -4.78 -12.84 3.84
N ILE A 171 -5.07 -12.40 5.06
CA ILE A 171 -4.04 -12.04 6.03
C ILE A 171 -3.70 -13.29 6.82
N ASN A 172 -2.45 -13.74 6.76
CA ASN A 172 -1.99 -14.91 7.47
C ASN A 172 -1.70 -14.62 8.96
N LYS A 173 -1.35 -15.64 9.73
CA LYS A 173 -1.00 -15.54 11.16
C LYS A 173 0.18 -14.63 11.49
N ASN A 174 1.01 -14.28 10.50
CA ASN A 174 2.12 -13.35 10.65
C ASN A 174 1.74 -11.93 10.22
N PHE A 175 0.45 -11.66 10.05
CA PHE A 175 -0.09 -10.39 9.57
C PHE A 175 0.49 -9.93 8.22
N CYS A 176 0.72 -10.87 7.31
CA CYS A 176 1.14 -10.60 5.93
C CYS A 176 0.07 -11.06 4.95
N PHE A 177 -0.02 -10.38 3.80
CA PHE A 177 -0.84 -10.85 2.69
C PHE A 177 -0.29 -12.15 2.13
N ALA A 178 -1.15 -13.13 1.96
CA ALA A 178 -0.82 -14.44 1.38
C ALA A 178 -1.86 -14.83 0.34
N GLU A 179 -1.40 -15.32 -0.83
CA GLU A 179 -2.28 -15.82 -1.88
C GLU A 179 -2.94 -17.13 -1.43
N TYR A 180 -4.25 -17.24 -1.65
CA TYR A 180 -5.01 -18.47 -1.44
C TYR A 180 -4.66 -19.42 -2.59
N LYS A 181 -4.16 -20.60 -2.24
CA LYS A 181 -3.83 -21.65 -3.24
C LYS A 181 -4.97 -22.60 -3.45
#